data_8cd25d546af425c6cbf260f81c32ca1d
#
_entry.id   8cd25d546af425c6cbf260f81c32ca1d
#
_cell.length_a   1.000
_cell.length_b   1.000
_cell.length_c   1.000
_cell.angle_alpha   90.00
_cell.angle_beta   90.00
_cell.angle_gamma   90.00
#
_symmetry.space_group_name_H-M   'P 1'
#
loop_
_entity.id
_entity.type
_entity.pdbx_description
1 polymer ?
#
loop_
_entity_poly.entity_id
_entity_poly.type
_entity_poly.pdbx_seq_one_letter_code
_entity_poly.pdbx_strand_id
1 'polypeptide(L)'
;MKNRIISLILNLILFSIFSFQINASEQAWNLAQEGNKIILIRHSLAPGGGDPAGFNIYDCKTQRNLNKKGINQSKIIGKLFKKNKVPIDQVLSSQWCRCKDTAKYAFGEYKEFTALNSTFQSPFDKNEGKQLKELYNYVKKWNGNGKNLVFITHYSIITAVTNAVPSSGEIVVADKNFKVLGTIQTN
;
A
#
# COMPACT_ATOMS: atom_id res chain seq x y z
N MET A 1 -40.88 18.83 22.21
CA MET A 1 -40.38 19.23 20.88
C MET A 1 -38.88 19.38 20.82
N LYS A 2 -38.18 20.02 21.76
CA LYS A 2 -36.70 20.18 21.76
C LYS A 2 -35.91 18.85 21.65
N ASN A 3 -36.27 17.80 22.37
CA ASN A 3 -35.55 16.53 22.36
C ASN A 3 -35.67 15.75 21.03
N ARG A 4 -36.76 15.91 20.28
CA ARG A 4 -36.93 15.29 18.95
C ARG A 4 -36.10 15.99 17.88
N ILE A 5 -35.91 17.29 17.99
CA ILE A 5 -35.06 18.07 17.05
C ILE A 5 -33.59 17.74 17.24
N ILE A 6 -33.12 17.61 18.50
CA ILE A 6 -31.73 17.24 18.82
C ILE A 6 -31.42 15.82 18.31
N SER A 7 -32.34 14.86 18.44
CA SER A 7 -32.18 13.49 17.95
C SER A 7 -32.11 13.43 16.41
N LEU A 8 -32.88 14.24 15.71
CA LEU A 8 -32.86 14.34 14.25
C LEU A 8 -31.55 14.96 13.73
N ILE A 9 -31.03 15.99 14.39
CA ILE A 9 -29.77 16.64 14.03
C ILE A 9 -28.59 15.67 14.26
N LEU A 10 -28.60 14.92 15.38
CA LEU A 10 -27.55 13.96 15.69
C LEU A 10 -27.50 12.81 14.67
N ASN A 11 -28.66 12.31 14.23
CA ASN A 11 -28.74 11.27 13.20
C ASN A 11 -28.31 11.78 11.81
N LEU A 12 -28.59 13.02 11.46
CA LEU A 12 -28.13 13.64 10.21
C LEU A 12 -26.61 13.82 10.18
N ILE A 13 -26.00 14.21 11.31
CA ILE A 13 -24.54 14.35 11.42
C ILE A 13 -23.84 12.99 11.31
N LEU A 14 -24.36 11.96 11.99
CA LEU A 14 -23.81 10.59 11.90
C LEU A 14 -23.91 10.03 10.47
N PHE A 15 -25.01 10.28 9.77
CA PHE A 15 -25.19 9.80 8.39
C PHE A 15 -24.26 10.52 7.41
N SER A 16 -24.00 11.82 7.60
CA SER A 16 -23.10 12.61 6.74
C SER A 16 -21.63 12.20 6.92
N ILE A 17 -21.21 11.84 8.15
CA ILE A 17 -19.84 11.36 8.41
C ILE A 17 -19.61 9.99 7.75
N PHE A 18 -20.60 9.09 7.79
CA PHE A 18 -20.50 7.77 7.17
C PHE A 18 -20.46 7.86 5.63
N SER A 19 -21.24 8.76 5.04
CA SER A 19 -21.22 9.04 3.59
C SER A 19 -19.88 9.62 3.12
N PHE A 20 -19.22 10.44 3.95
CA PHE A 20 -17.92 11.02 3.63
C PHE A 20 -16.79 9.95 3.60
N GLN A 21 -16.84 8.95 4.50
CA GLN A 21 -15.87 7.86 4.50
C GLN A 21 -16.03 6.92 3.28
N ILE A 22 -17.25 6.64 2.87
CA ILE A 22 -17.53 5.86 1.65
C ILE A 22 -17.00 6.61 0.43
N ASN A 23 -17.23 7.93 0.36
CA ASN A 23 -16.74 8.75 -0.73
C ASN A 23 -15.20 8.79 -0.83
N ALA A 24 -14.47 8.78 0.27
CA ALA A 24 -13.01 8.83 0.24
C ALA A 24 -12.39 7.56 -0.39
N SER A 25 -12.88 6.37 -0.04
CA SER A 25 -12.39 5.12 -0.64
C SER A 25 -12.83 4.99 -2.11
N GLU A 26 -14.06 5.37 -2.44
CA GLU A 26 -14.56 5.39 -3.82
C GLU A 26 -13.76 6.38 -4.68
N GLN A 27 -13.48 7.57 -4.15
CA GLN A 27 -12.64 8.57 -4.83
C GLN A 27 -11.23 8.01 -5.08
N ALA A 28 -10.62 7.31 -4.11
CA ALA A 28 -9.30 6.71 -4.30
C ALA A 28 -9.31 5.63 -5.40
N TRP A 29 -10.38 4.82 -5.51
CA TRP A 29 -10.53 3.87 -6.61
C TRP A 29 -10.71 4.57 -7.95
N ASN A 30 -11.48 5.64 -8.03
CA ASN A 30 -11.67 6.42 -9.26
C ASN A 30 -10.33 6.98 -9.76
N LEU A 31 -9.52 7.56 -8.84
CA LEU A 31 -8.18 8.04 -9.16
C LEU A 31 -7.25 6.91 -9.64
N ALA A 32 -7.34 5.72 -9.05
CA ALA A 32 -6.58 4.56 -9.51
C ALA A 32 -7.04 4.08 -10.90
N GLN A 33 -8.33 4.17 -11.24
CA GLN A 33 -8.87 3.83 -12.56
C GLN A 33 -8.39 4.80 -13.66
N GLU A 34 -8.21 6.07 -13.34
CA GLU A 34 -7.66 7.07 -14.29
C GLU A 34 -6.25 6.74 -14.76
N GLY A 35 -5.50 5.95 -13.99
CA GLY A 35 -4.10 5.65 -14.26
C GLY A 35 -3.14 6.81 -13.96
N ASN A 36 -1.87 6.66 -14.36
CA ASN A 36 -0.80 7.62 -14.13
C ASN A 36 -0.55 7.95 -12.64
N LYS A 37 -0.91 7.04 -11.74
CA LYS A 37 -0.70 7.17 -10.30
C LYS A 37 0.41 6.23 -9.81
N ILE A 38 0.98 6.57 -8.68
CA ILE A 38 1.83 5.69 -7.88
C ILE A 38 0.93 5.05 -6.83
N ILE A 39 0.86 3.73 -6.83
CA ILE A 39 0.06 2.97 -5.86
C ILE A 39 1.03 2.22 -4.95
N LEU A 40 1.10 2.64 -3.68
CA LEU A 40 1.94 1.98 -2.69
C LEU A 40 1.05 1.08 -1.82
N ILE A 41 1.47 -0.17 -1.66
CA ILE A 41 0.76 -1.15 -0.84
C ILE A 41 1.73 -1.66 0.22
N ARG A 42 1.40 -1.45 1.49
CA ARG A 42 2.11 -2.14 2.54
C ARG A 42 1.86 -3.63 2.42
N HIS A 43 2.90 -4.45 2.53
CA HIS A 43 2.73 -5.90 2.54
C HIS A 43 1.55 -6.34 3.43
N SER A 44 0.85 -7.38 3.02
CA SER A 44 -0.27 -7.95 3.76
C SER A 44 0.14 -8.44 5.16
N LEU A 45 -0.83 -8.84 5.95
CA LEU A 45 -0.65 -9.17 7.37
C LEU A 45 0.44 -10.24 7.59
N ALA A 46 1.53 -9.80 8.18
CA ALA A 46 2.60 -10.65 8.72
C ALA A 46 2.69 -10.36 10.22
N PRO A 47 2.24 -11.25 11.11
CA PRO A 47 2.19 -11.01 12.56
C PRO A 47 3.57 -10.72 13.16
N GLY A 48 3.60 -9.89 14.19
CA GLY A 48 4.81 -9.48 14.89
C GLY A 48 5.42 -8.19 14.36
N GLY A 49 6.56 -7.79 14.92
CA GLY A 49 7.32 -6.58 14.56
C GLY A 49 8.76 -6.93 14.20
N GLY A 50 9.28 -6.34 13.13
CA GLY A 50 10.64 -6.62 12.66
C GLY A 50 10.82 -8.02 12.07
N ASP A 51 12.06 -8.38 11.78
CA ASP A 51 12.48 -9.74 11.41
C ASP A 51 13.35 -10.33 12.54
N PRO A 52 13.46 -11.66 12.66
CA PRO A 52 14.33 -12.29 13.64
C PRO A 52 15.78 -11.82 13.52
N ALA A 53 16.53 -11.81 14.62
CA ALA A 53 17.94 -11.49 14.58
C ALA A 53 18.69 -12.45 13.64
N GLY A 54 19.57 -11.89 12.79
CA GLY A 54 20.35 -12.68 11.83
C GLY A 54 19.56 -13.24 10.65
N PHE A 55 18.35 -12.76 10.38
CA PHE A 55 17.61 -13.20 9.19
C PHE A 55 18.39 -12.96 7.90
N ASN A 56 18.14 -13.83 6.92
CA ASN A 56 18.71 -13.71 5.58
C ASN A 56 17.59 -13.30 4.60
N ILE A 57 17.82 -12.22 3.85
CA ILE A 57 16.86 -11.71 2.86
C ILE A 57 16.58 -12.71 1.72
N TYR A 58 17.50 -13.62 1.46
CA TYR A 58 17.38 -14.65 0.43
C TYR A 58 16.78 -15.96 0.94
N ASP A 59 16.54 -16.08 2.26
CA ASP A 59 15.93 -17.26 2.87
C ASP A 59 14.65 -16.90 3.64
N CYS A 60 13.51 -17.19 3.01
CA CYS A 60 12.21 -16.90 3.60
C CYS A 60 11.96 -17.59 4.94
N LYS A 61 12.61 -18.73 5.22
CA LYS A 61 12.44 -19.46 6.49
C LYS A 61 12.96 -18.67 7.68
N THR A 62 13.88 -17.75 7.45
CA THR A 62 14.50 -16.91 8.48
C THR A 62 13.78 -15.59 8.70
N GLN A 63 12.77 -15.27 7.87
CA GLN A 63 12.06 -14.00 7.87
C GLN A 63 10.69 -14.09 8.56
N ARG A 64 10.18 -12.95 8.97
CA ARG A 64 8.78 -12.76 9.34
C ARG A 64 7.91 -12.76 8.08
N ASN A 65 7.02 -13.73 7.94
CA ASN A 65 6.25 -13.98 6.73
C ASN A 65 4.74 -13.75 6.92
N LEU A 66 3.98 -13.75 5.83
CA LEU A 66 2.53 -13.70 5.86
C LEU A 66 1.97 -14.94 6.59
N ASN A 67 0.91 -14.74 7.37
CA ASN A 67 0.08 -15.84 7.84
C ASN A 67 -1.09 -16.11 6.86
N LYS A 68 -1.95 -17.09 7.17
CA LYS A 68 -3.12 -17.41 6.34
C LYS A 68 -4.03 -16.21 6.09
N LYS A 69 -4.23 -15.33 7.09
CA LYS A 69 -5.02 -14.10 6.93
C LYS A 69 -4.36 -13.14 5.96
N GLY A 70 -3.02 -12.96 6.06
CA GLY A 70 -2.26 -12.11 5.12
C GLY A 70 -2.29 -12.63 3.68
N ILE A 71 -2.20 -13.96 3.49
CA ILE A 71 -2.36 -14.57 2.16
C ILE A 71 -3.76 -14.27 1.59
N ASN A 72 -4.81 -14.44 2.40
CA ASN A 72 -6.18 -14.12 1.97
C ASN A 72 -6.34 -12.62 1.69
N GLN A 73 -5.79 -11.73 2.51
CA GLN A 73 -5.79 -10.29 2.27
C GLN A 73 -5.13 -9.95 0.93
N SER A 74 -3.99 -10.56 0.61
CA SER A 74 -3.32 -10.38 -0.69
C SER A 74 -4.23 -10.77 -1.86
N LYS A 75 -4.95 -11.89 -1.76
CA LYS A 75 -5.92 -12.31 -2.78
C LYS A 75 -7.09 -11.33 -2.90
N ILE A 76 -7.56 -10.76 -1.79
CA ILE A 76 -8.61 -9.73 -1.77
C ILE A 76 -8.11 -8.47 -2.49
N ILE A 77 -6.89 -8.00 -2.22
CA ILE A 77 -6.28 -6.88 -2.94
C ILE A 77 -6.35 -7.11 -4.46
N GLY A 78 -5.91 -8.26 -4.94
CA GLY A 78 -5.97 -8.57 -6.37
C GLY A 78 -7.38 -8.58 -6.95
N LYS A 79 -8.37 -9.12 -6.19
CA LYS A 79 -9.78 -9.08 -6.59
C LYS A 79 -10.30 -7.65 -6.66
N LEU A 80 -9.94 -6.78 -5.71
CA LEU A 80 -10.34 -5.38 -5.69
C LEU A 80 -9.78 -4.61 -6.90
N PHE A 81 -8.51 -4.80 -7.25
CA PHE A 81 -7.93 -4.21 -8.45
C PHE A 81 -8.65 -4.64 -9.73
N LYS A 82 -8.97 -5.93 -9.87
CA LYS A 82 -9.74 -6.46 -11.02
C LYS A 82 -11.16 -5.91 -11.05
N LYS A 83 -11.87 -5.93 -9.90
CA LYS A 83 -13.23 -5.40 -9.77
C LYS A 83 -13.32 -3.93 -10.20
N ASN A 84 -12.35 -3.12 -9.76
CA ASN A 84 -12.28 -1.70 -10.08
C ASN A 84 -11.56 -1.41 -11.41
N LYS A 85 -11.20 -2.43 -12.20
CA LYS A 85 -10.57 -2.26 -13.53
C LYS A 85 -9.35 -1.33 -13.51
N VAL A 86 -8.55 -1.38 -12.45
CA VAL A 86 -7.36 -0.51 -12.28
C VAL A 86 -6.29 -0.89 -13.31
N PRO A 87 -5.90 0.03 -14.21
CA PRO A 87 -4.87 -0.24 -15.20
C PRO A 87 -3.48 -0.27 -14.53
N ILE A 88 -2.74 -1.36 -14.71
CA ILE A 88 -1.40 -1.55 -14.13
C ILE A 88 -0.38 -1.65 -15.26
N ASP A 89 0.71 -0.87 -15.16
CA ASP A 89 1.88 -0.95 -16.02
C ASP A 89 2.87 -1.97 -15.49
N GLN A 90 3.29 -1.80 -14.22
CA GLN A 90 4.25 -2.66 -13.56
C GLN A 90 3.88 -2.86 -12.09
N VAL A 91 4.22 -4.03 -11.56
CA VAL A 91 4.22 -4.33 -10.13
C VAL A 91 5.67 -4.54 -9.70
N LEU A 92 6.15 -3.68 -8.81
CA LEU A 92 7.48 -3.77 -8.22
C LEU A 92 7.36 -4.13 -6.74
N SER A 93 8.22 -5.03 -6.28
CA SER A 93 8.19 -5.54 -4.91
C SER A 93 9.54 -5.39 -4.22
N SER A 94 9.50 -5.08 -2.94
CA SER A 94 10.63 -5.33 -2.04
C SER A 94 11.06 -6.79 -2.10
N GLN A 95 12.34 -7.05 -1.84
CA GLN A 95 12.92 -8.39 -1.82
C GLN A 95 12.50 -9.23 -0.60
N TRP A 96 11.89 -8.63 0.42
CA TRP A 96 11.35 -9.37 1.57
C TRP A 96 10.24 -10.32 1.16
N CYS A 97 10.28 -11.54 1.68
CA CYS A 97 9.34 -12.60 1.29
C CYS A 97 7.87 -12.21 1.51
N ARG A 98 7.53 -11.50 2.59
CA ARG A 98 6.18 -10.99 2.82
C ARG A 98 5.69 -10.02 1.75
N CYS A 99 6.59 -9.24 1.13
CA CYS A 99 6.26 -8.36 0.01
C CYS A 99 6.11 -9.15 -1.28
N LYS A 100 7.05 -10.06 -1.57
CA LYS A 100 7.00 -10.94 -2.74
C LYS A 100 5.73 -11.81 -2.73
N ASP A 101 5.37 -12.37 -1.58
CA ASP A 101 4.14 -13.15 -1.43
C ASP A 101 2.89 -12.28 -1.62
N THR A 102 2.88 -11.05 -1.06
CA THR A 102 1.79 -10.11 -1.29
C THR A 102 1.63 -9.82 -2.79
N ALA A 103 2.72 -9.50 -3.49
CA ALA A 103 2.72 -9.25 -4.92
C ALA A 103 2.24 -10.46 -5.73
N LYS A 104 2.80 -11.65 -5.43
CA LYS A 104 2.44 -12.92 -6.08
C LYS A 104 0.95 -13.26 -5.93
N TYR A 105 0.41 -13.21 -4.70
CA TYR A 105 -0.98 -13.58 -4.46
C TYR A 105 -1.98 -12.53 -4.97
N ALA A 106 -1.60 -11.25 -5.02
CA ALA A 106 -2.47 -10.20 -5.53
C ALA A 106 -2.42 -10.07 -7.06
N PHE A 107 -1.24 -10.12 -7.66
CA PHE A 107 -1.02 -9.75 -9.06
C PHE A 107 -0.45 -10.86 -9.93
N GLY A 108 0.12 -11.91 -9.34
CA GLY A 108 0.81 -12.99 -10.05
C GLY A 108 2.26 -12.62 -10.39
N GLU A 109 2.45 -11.74 -11.37
CA GLU A 109 3.77 -11.31 -11.83
C GLU A 109 4.23 -10.01 -11.15
N TYR A 110 5.50 -9.93 -10.83
CA TYR A 110 6.15 -8.74 -10.28
C TYR A 110 7.66 -8.76 -10.58
N LYS A 111 8.32 -7.61 -10.40
CA LYS A 111 9.77 -7.49 -10.43
C LYS A 111 10.27 -7.05 -9.05
N GLU A 112 11.40 -7.59 -8.63
CA GLU A 112 12.07 -7.13 -7.41
C GLU A 112 12.73 -5.77 -7.65
N PHE A 113 12.62 -4.88 -6.64
CA PHE A 113 13.21 -3.56 -6.67
C PHE A 113 13.77 -3.20 -5.29
N THR A 114 15.07 -3.13 -5.18
CA THR A 114 15.79 -2.94 -3.92
C THR A 114 15.45 -1.64 -3.20
N ALA A 115 15.08 -0.58 -3.95
CA ALA A 115 14.63 0.69 -3.37
C ALA A 115 13.35 0.58 -2.54
N LEU A 116 12.60 -0.54 -2.65
CA LEU A 116 11.41 -0.82 -1.86
C LEU A 116 11.69 -1.64 -0.58
N ASN A 117 12.95 -2.00 -0.33
CA ASN A 117 13.35 -2.80 0.83
C ASN A 117 13.12 -2.07 2.15
N SER A 118 12.84 -2.81 3.22
CA SER A 118 12.59 -2.25 4.54
C SER A 118 13.80 -1.49 5.08
N THR A 119 13.56 -0.30 5.61
CA THR A 119 14.54 0.50 6.35
C THR A 119 14.22 0.54 7.85
N PHE A 120 13.36 -0.36 8.33
CA PHE A 120 12.83 -0.33 9.68
C PHE A 120 13.85 -0.71 10.75
N GLN A 121 14.78 -1.60 10.46
CA GLN A 121 15.74 -2.11 11.44
C GLN A 121 17.17 -2.17 10.89
N SER A 122 18.16 -2.03 11.79
CA SER A 122 19.57 -2.18 11.44
C SER A 122 19.89 -3.60 10.93
N PRO A 123 20.81 -3.73 9.96
CA PRO A 123 21.64 -2.68 9.35
C PRO A 123 20.96 -1.97 8.15
N PHE A 124 19.70 -2.28 7.82
CA PHE A 124 19.00 -1.81 6.60
C PHE A 124 18.57 -0.34 6.68
N ASP A 125 18.39 0.20 7.87
CA ASP A 125 18.09 1.62 8.12
C ASP A 125 19.10 2.58 7.46
N LYS A 126 20.38 2.19 7.40
CA LYS A 126 21.46 2.96 6.76
C LYS A 126 21.27 3.15 5.26
N ASN A 127 20.42 2.33 4.63
CA ASN A 127 20.20 2.37 3.18
C ASN A 127 19.11 3.38 2.77
N GLU A 128 18.36 3.95 3.71
CA GLU A 128 17.16 4.75 3.43
C GLU A 128 17.44 5.87 2.42
N GLY A 129 18.41 6.73 2.67
CA GLY A 129 18.69 7.86 1.77
C GLY A 129 19.02 7.43 0.33
N LYS A 130 19.78 6.33 0.17
CA LYS A 130 20.09 5.76 -1.15
C LYS A 130 18.85 5.19 -1.83
N GLN A 131 18.04 4.41 -1.08
CA GLN A 131 16.82 3.80 -1.58
C GLN A 131 15.79 4.86 -2.02
N LEU A 132 15.57 5.88 -1.21
CA LEU A 132 14.65 6.97 -1.55
C LEU A 132 15.09 7.70 -2.82
N LYS A 133 16.38 8.03 -2.95
CA LYS A 133 16.93 8.66 -4.17
C LYS A 133 16.69 7.79 -5.40
N GLU A 134 16.91 6.47 -5.30
CA GLU A 134 16.66 5.52 -6.38
C GLU A 134 15.18 5.46 -6.74
N LEU A 135 14.29 5.40 -5.74
CA LEU A 135 12.85 5.37 -5.92
C LEU A 135 12.33 6.64 -6.62
N TYR A 136 12.74 7.83 -6.16
CA TYR A 136 12.39 9.10 -6.81
C TYR A 136 12.89 9.16 -8.26
N ASN A 137 14.12 8.72 -8.52
CA ASN A 137 14.67 8.69 -9.87
C ASN A 137 13.91 7.73 -10.79
N TYR A 138 13.46 6.57 -10.24
CA TYR A 138 12.66 5.61 -11.00
C TYR A 138 11.32 6.21 -11.41
N VAL A 139 10.60 6.80 -10.45
CA VAL A 139 9.29 7.43 -10.70
C VAL A 139 9.39 8.61 -11.65
N LYS A 140 10.45 9.42 -11.54
CA LYS A 140 10.70 10.56 -12.45
C LYS A 140 10.84 10.13 -13.92
N LYS A 141 11.48 8.98 -14.18
CA LYS A 141 11.68 8.43 -15.52
C LYS A 141 10.46 7.69 -16.06
N TRP A 142 9.57 7.26 -15.20
CA TRP A 142 8.38 6.52 -15.60
C TRP A 142 7.33 7.46 -16.22
N ASN A 143 6.81 7.11 -17.41
CA ASN A 143 5.84 7.95 -18.12
C ASN A 143 4.36 7.60 -17.90
N GLY A 144 4.07 6.39 -17.38
CA GLY A 144 2.73 5.94 -17.04
C GLY A 144 1.88 5.47 -18.22
N ASN A 145 1.76 6.23 -19.29
CA ASN A 145 0.93 5.93 -20.48
C ASN A 145 -0.52 5.50 -20.12
N GLY A 146 -1.15 6.19 -19.17
CA GLY A 146 -2.50 5.86 -18.72
C GLY A 146 -2.60 4.67 -17.76
N LYS A 147 -1.49 4.07 -17.32
CA LYS A 147 -1.45 2.96 -16.36
C LYS A 147 -0.80 3.41 -15.05
N ASN A 148 -0.90 2.58 -14.01
CA ASN A 148 -0.34 2.85 -12.70
C ASN A 148 0.93 2.05 -12.46
N LEU A 149 1.82 2.62 -11.64
CA LEU A 149 2.98 1.93 -11.09
C LEU A 149 2.63 1.46 -9.68
N VAL A 150 2.69 0.14 -9.44
CA VAL A 150 2.34 -0.47 -8.15
C VAL A 150 3.60 -0.89 -7.42
N PHE A 151 3.74 -0.43 -6.17
CA PHE A 151 4.84 -0.75 -5.26
C PHE A 151 4.34 -1.57 -4.08
N ILE A 152 4.85 -2.79 -3.91
CA ILE A 152 4.61 -3.61 -2.73
C ILE A 152 5.81 -3.47 -1.80
N THR A 153 5.61 -2.80 -0.67
CA THR A 153 6.71 -2.38 0.19
C THR A 153 6.33 -2.42 1.68
N HIS A 154 7.06 -1.68 2.48
CA HIS A 154 6.96 -1.62 3.93
C HIS A 154 6.43 -0.26 4.37
N TYR A 155 5.86 -0.21 5.60
CA TYR A 155 5.38 1.06 6.13
C TYR A 155 6.50 2.11 6.22
N SER A 156 7.75 1.71 6.53
CA SER A 156 8.88 2.63 6.61
C SER A 156 9.12 3.40 5.31
N ILE A 157 9.10 2.72 4.17
CA ILE A 157 9.26 3.36 2.85
C ILE A 157 8.04 4.23 2.51
N ILE A 158 6.82 3.71 2.74
CA ILE A 158 5.60 4.49 2.46
C ILE A 158 5.59 5.77 3.28
N THR A 159 5.86 5.68 4.58
CA THR A 159 5.90 6.85 5.47
C THR A 159 7.00 7.83 5.05
N ALA A 160 8.19 7.34 4.68
CA ALA A 160 9.29 8.19 4.26
C ALA A 160 8.99 9.01 2.99
N VAL A 161 8.20 8.49 2.04
CA VAL A 161 7.89 9.21 0.79
C VAL A 161 6.56 9.95 0.82
N THR A 162 5.60 9.55 1.67
CA THR A 162 4.22 10.10 1.64
C THR A 162 3.76 10.73 2.96
N ASN A 163 4.48 10.54 4.06
CA ASN A 163 4.07 10.81 5.44
C ASN A 163 2.84 10.00 5.91
N ALA A 164 2.28 9.11 5.09
CA ALA A 164 1.20 8.21 5.49
C ALA A 164 1.76 7.02 6.28
N VAL A 165 1.01 6.56 7.29
CA VAL A 165 1.35 5.40 8.13
C VAL A 165 0.32 4.29 7.85
N PRO A 166 0.51 3.48 6.80
CA PRO A 166 -0.50 2.52 6.37
C PRO A 166 -0.56 1.29 7.28
N SER A 167 -1.75 0.73 7.46
CA SER A 167 -1.99 -0.59 8.02
C SER A 167 -1.52 -1.70 7.07
N SER A 168 -1.41 -2.96 7.54
CA SER A 168 -1.07 -4.09 6.66
C SER A 168 -2.09 -4.24 5.52
N GLY A 169 -1.60 -4.34 4.30
CA GLY A 169 -2.42 -4.45 3.09
C GLY A 169 -3.10 -3.15 2.65
N GLU A 170 -2.98 -2.07 3.39
CA GLU A 170 -3.54 -0.78 2.99
C GLU A 170 -2.88 -0.26 1.72
N ILE A 171 -3.72 0.32 0.85
CA ILE A 171 -3.34 0.88 -0.44
C ILE A 171 -3.31 2.39 -0.30
N VAL A 172 -2.20 3.02 -0.67
CA VAL A 172 -2.02 4.47 -0.73
C VAL A 172 -1.91 4.86 -2.20
N VAL A 173 -2.85 5.67 -2.68
CA VAL A 173 -2.84 6.23 -4.03
C VAL A 173 -2.18 7.60 -3.96
N ALA A 174 -1.13 7.82 -4.74
CA ALA A 174 -0.35 9.06 -4.75
C ALA A 174 -0.08 9.55 -6.19
N ASP A 175 0.24 10.83 -6.32
CA ASP A 175 0.78 11.38 -7.57
C ASP A 175 2.28 11.01 -7.74
N LYS A 176 2.89 11.45 -8.84
CA LYS A 176 4.32 11.22 -9.13
C LYS A 176 5.28 11.93 -8.16
N ASN A 177 4.81 12.87 -7.36
CA ASN A 177 5.57 13.53 -6.31
C ASN A 177 5.33 12.88 -4.94
N PHE A 178 4.66 11.72 -4.90
CA PHE A 178 4.25 11.00 -3.70
C PHE A 178 3.28 11.77 -2.79
N LYS A 179 2.60 12.82 -3.29
CA LYS A 179 1.48 13.45 -2.59
C LYS A 179 0.32 12.47 -2.54
N VAL A 180 -0.13 12.14 -1.33
CA VAL A 180 -1.27 11.24 -1.12
C VAL A 180 -2.54 11.87 -1.68
N LEU A 181 -3.26 11.12 -2.50
CA LEU A 181 -4.53 11.48 -3.12
C LEU A 181 -5.71 10.73 -2.46
N GLY A 182 -5.45 9.58 -1.85
CA GLY A 182 -6.42 8.80 -1.10
C GLY A 182 -5.83 7.48 -0.60
N THR A 183 -6.56 6.83 0.30
CA THR A 183 -6.19 5.51 0.85
C THR A 183 -7.36 4.55 0.80
N ILE A 184 -7.08 3.25 0.75
CA ILE A 184 -8.07 2.19 0.68
C ILE A 184 -7.69 1.09 1.68
N GLN A 185 -8.58 0.83 2.62
CA GLN A 185 -8.46 -0.31 3.54
C GLN A 185 -8.90 -1.60 2.84
N THR A 186 -8.21 -2.70 3.14
CA THR A 186 -8.45 -4.03 2.51
C THR A 186 -8.75 -5.12 3.54
N ASN A 187 -9.19 -4.73 4.73
CA ASN A 187 -9.53 -5.66 5.83
C ASN A 187 -10.88 -6.30 5.61
#